data_63db1f8902f7c19dd4bc7109fb2a46c7
#
_entry.id   63db1f8902f7c19dd4bc7109fb2a46c7
#
_cell.length_a   1.000
_cell.length_b   1.000
_cell.length_c   1.000
_cell.angle_alpha   90.00
_cell.angle_beta   90.00
_cell.angle_gamma   90.00
#
_symmetry.space_group_name_H-M   'P 1'
#
loop_
_entity.id
_entity.type
_entity.pdbx_description
1 polymer ?
#
loop_
_entity_poly.entity_id
_entity_poly.type
_entity_poly.pdbx_seq_one_letter_code
_entity_poly.pdbx_strand_id
1 'polypeptide(L)'
;SMAAPYVAGVCALIKEVHPDWSPEKIKSALMTSAISLKNDKDEIYHTFEQGAGRVNVKDALQEDTFLAPSSVTFGMANNGRMYNANIVVENRSSRKKRYYFSIPHKERFMTWKLPLAFVLEGGQKKKLEVQLELDNWKEKSELEDGYLYLNEAGKNKVRKIPYIFAMTKPDYPIAEGVEVVQEKGDRKMEISVYLPFGADSVRFTLYNADSLLYITDLVEVKGVKRGVLKQKVDLPENILSNYYEIVTEVEKDHQKVVLKNTNYLKFQLE
;
A
#
# COMPACT_ATOMS: atom_id res chain seq x y z
N SER A 1 -6.12 -19.21 2.52
CA SER A 1 -6.39 -20.31 1.55
C SER A 1 -7.85 -20.79 1.62
N MET A 2 -8.47 -20.75 2.79
CA MET A 2 -9.90 -21.14 2.96
C MET A 2 -10.85 -19.98 2.63
N ALA A 3 -10.47 -18.75 2.95
CA ALA A 3 -11.30 -17.57 2.70
C ALA A 3 -11.36 -17.16 1.22
N ALA A 4 -10.26 -17.31 0.49
CA ALA A 4 -10.17 -16.85 -0.90
C ALA A 4 -11.19 -17.51 -1.84
N PRO A 5 -11.35 -18.85 -1.89
CA PRO A 5 -12.37 -19.47 -2.72
C PRO A 5 -13.79 -19.11 -2.31
N TYR A 6 -14.04 -18.92 -1.01
CA TYR A 6 -15.34 -18.43 -0.53
C TYR A 6 -15.65 -17.03 -1.08
N VAL A 7 -14.71 -16.11 -0.98
CA VAL A 7 -14.86 -14.75 -1.53
C VAL A 7 -15.02 -14.79 -3.05
N ALA A 8 -14.28 -15.65 -3.75
CA ALA A 8 -14.43 -15.83 -5.21
C ALA A 8 -15.84 -16.29 -5.61
N GLY A 9 -16.42 -17.26 -4.87
CA GLY A 9 -17.80 -17.68 -5.07
C GLY A 9 -18.81 -16.56 -4.84
N VAL A 10 -18.61 -15.76 -3.79
CA VAL A 10 -19.47 -14.59 -3.54
C VAL A 10 -19.33 -13.53 -4.63
N CYS A 11 -18.12 -13.29 -5.15
CA CYS A 11 -17.91 -12.38 -6.28
C CYS A 11 -18.68 -12.84 -7.53
N ALA A 12 -18.72 -14.14 -7.79
CA ALA A 12 -19.50 -14.71 -8.91
C ALA A 12 -21.00 -14.44 -8.75
N LEU A 13 -21.56 -14.66 -7.55
CA LEU A 13 -22.96 -14.34 -7.24
C LEU A 13 -23.28 -12.86 -7.41
N ILE A 14 -22.39 -11.97 -6.91
CA ILE A 14 -22.57 -10.53 -7.10
C ILE A 14 -22.52 -10.18 -8.58
N LYS A 15 -21.63 -10.78 -9.35
CA LYS A 15 -21.48 -10.53 -10.78
C LYS A 15 -22.67 -11.01 -11.60
N GLU A 16 -23.35 -12.09 -11.15
CA GLU A 16 -24.58 -12.58 -11.75
C GLU A 16 -25.73 -11.57 -11.58
N VAL A 17 -25.88 -11.01 -10.38
CA VAL A 17 -26.94 -10.03 -10.06
C VAL A 17 -26.62 -8.64 -10.63
N HIS A 18 -25.34 -8.26 -10.65
CA HIS A 18 -24.83 -6.96 -11.10
C HIS A 18 -23.75 -7.12 -12.16
N PRO A 19 -24.09 -7.54 -13.40
CA PRO A 19 -23.11 -7.81 -14.45
C PRO A 19 -22.30 -6.58 -14.88
N ASP A 20 -22.78 -5.40 -14.60
CA ASP A 20 -22.17 -4.10 -14.91
C ASP A 20 -21.21 -3.58 -13.82
N TRP A 21 -21.11 -4.25 -12.66
CA TRP A 21 -20.18 -3.84 -11.61
C TRP A 21 -18.74 -4.20 -11.97
N SER A 22 -17.87 -3.20 -11.86
CA SER A 22 -16.42 -3.42 -11.98
C SER A 22 -15.86 -4.19 -10.78
N PRO A 23 -14.67 -4.80 -10.90
CA PRO A 23 -14.00 -5.44 -9.76
C PRO A 23 -13.87 -4.55 -8.53
N GLU A 24 -13.59 -3.25 -8.72
CA GLU A 24 -13.46 -2.28 -7.64
C GLU A 24 -14.80 -2.07 -6.92
N LYS A 25 -15.93 -2.07 -7.64
CA LYS A 25 -17.27 -1.95 -7.05
C LYS A 25 -17.64 -3.20 -6.25
N ILE A 26 -17.33 -4.38 -6.80
CA ILE A 26 -17.54 -5.65 -6.08
C ILE A 26 -16.69 -5.67 -4.81
N LYS A 27 -15.41 -5.31 -4.90
CA LYS A 27 -14.52 -5.19 -3.74
C LYS A 27 -15.08 -4.21 -2.72
N SER A 28 -15.53 -3.04 -3.15
CA SER A 28 -16.13 -2.04 -2.26
C SER A 28 -17.36 -2.59 -1.56
N ALA A 29 -18.31 -3.20 -2.29
CA ALA A 29 -19.51 -3.77 -1.72
C ALA A 29 -19.19 -4.83 -0.65
N LEU A 30 -18.27 -5.74 -0.93
CA LEU A 30 -17.84 -6.77 0.02
C LEU A 30 -17.20 -6.18 1.28
N MET A 31 -16.29 -5.22 1.12
CA MET A 31 -15.56 -4.66 2.25
C MET A 31 -16.43 -3.75 3.13
N THR A 32 -17.26 -2.90 2.52
CA THR A 32 -18.06 -1.92 3.27
C THR A 32 -19.27 -2.53 3.97
N SER A 33 -19.74 -3.70 3.51
CA SER A 33 -20.84 -4.45 4.12
C SER A 33 -20.40 -5.55 5.07
N ALA A 34 -19.09 -5.82 5.18
CA ALA A 34 -18.56 -6.90 6.01
C ALA A 34 -18.89 -6.71 7.49
N ILE A 35 -19.09 -7.81 8.19
CA ILE A 35 -19.41 -7.85 9.63
C ILE A 35 -18.10 -8.01 10.41
N SER A 36 -17.80 -7.09 11.32
CA SER A 36 -16.64 -7.23 12.20
C SER A 36 -16.75 -8.46 13.08
N LEU A 37 -15.67 -9.21 13.18
CA LEU A 37 -15.54 -10.33 14.10
C LEU A 37 -15.02 -9.81 15.44
N LYS A 38 -15.42 -10.49 16.50
CA LYS A 38 -15.03 -10.18 17.87
C LYS A 38 -14.44 -11.42 18.53
N ASN A 39 -13.53 -11.19 19.45
CA ASN A 39 -12.98 -12.23 20.31
C ASN A 39 -13.94 -12.55 21.48
N ASP A 40 -13.54 -13.48 22.34
CA ASP A 40 -14.33 -13.92 23.51
C ASP A 40 -14.54 -12.82 24.57
N LYS A 41 -13.79 -11.72 24.47
CA LYS A 41 -13.94 -10.53 25.34
C LYS A 41 -14.80 -9.44 24.73
N ASP A 42 -15.46 -9.70 23.59
CA ASP A 42 -16.28 -8.75 22.82
C ASP A 42 -15.44 -7.61 22.16
N GLU A 43 -14.13 -7.78 22.06
CA GLU A 43 -13.22 -6.85 21.37
C GLU A 43 -13.16 -7.17 19.88
N ILE A 44 -13.18 -6.15 19.03
CA ILE A 44 -13.06 -6.33 17.58
C ILE A 44 -11.62 -6.73 17.26
N TYR A 45 -11.44 -7.79 16.44
CA TYR A 45 -10.13 -8.18 15.93
C TYR A 45 -9.48 -7.05 15.12
N HIS A 46 -8.16 -7.01 15.13
CA HIS A 46 -7.39 -6.04 14.35
C HIS A 46 -7.65 -6.14 12.84
N THR A 47 -7.56 -5.01 12.13
CA THR A 47 -7.80 -5.01 10.68
C THR A 47 -6.77 -5.81 9.91
N PHE A 48 -5.54 -5.96 10.43
CA PHE A 48 -4.53 -6.83 9.83
C PHE A 48 -4.80 -8.33 10.05
N GLU A 49 -5.69 -8.71 10.98
CA GLU A 49 -6.13 -10.09 11.18
C GLU A 49 -7.38 -10.42 10.36
N GLN A 50 -8.40 -9.55 10.40
CA GLN A 50 -9.70 -9.80 9.78
C GLN A 50 -9.98 -8.99 8.51
N GLY A 51 -9.11 -8.03 8.13
CA GLY A 51 -9.40 -7.10 7.06
C GLY A 51 -10.65 -6.26 7.35
N ALA A 52 -11.61 -6.28 6.44
CA ALA A 52 -12.91 -5.63 6.65
C ALA A 52 -13.87 -6.44 7.54
N GLY A 53 -13.59 -7.75 7.76
CA GLY A 53 -14.42 -8.66 8.52
C GLY A 53 -14.99 -9.80 7.69
N ARG A 54 -16.00 -10.50 8.25
CA ARG A 54 -16.70 -11.59 7.58
C ARG A 54 -17.62 -11.06 6.48
N VAL A 55 -17.58 -11.69 5.32
CA VAL A 55 -18.44 -11.36 4.17
C VAL A 55 -19.93 -11.46 4.54
N ASN A 56 -20.68 -10.42 4.17
CA ASN A 56 -22.13 -10.36 4.26
C ASN A 56 -22.72 -10.24 2.85
N VAL A 57 -23.07 -11.38 2.27
CA VAL A 57 -23.54 -11.48 0.88
C VAL A 57 -24.80 -10.66 0.65
N LYS A 58 -25.75 -10.71 1.60
CA LYS A 58 -27.02 -10.00 1.51
C LYS A 58 -26.83 -8.49 1.38
N ASP A 59 -26.02 -7.91 2.26
CA ASP A 59 -25.81 -6.46 2.28
C ASP A 59 -24.89 -6.03 1.13
N ALA A 60 -23.95 -6.89 0.71
CA ALA A 60 -23.12 -6.64 -0.45
C ALA A 60 -23.92 -6.54 -1.75
N LEU A 61 -24.90 -7.43 -1.95
CA LEU A 61 -25.79 -7.41 -3.11
C LEU A 61 -26.70 -6.16 -3.16
N GLN A 62 -26.98 -5.56 -2.00
CA GLN A 62 -27.85 -4.38 -1.87
C GLN A 62 -27.06 -3.07 -1.76
N GLU A 63 -25.73 -3.11 -1.97
CA GLU A 63 -24.91 -1.92 -1.85
C GLU A 63 -25.12 -0.99 -3.04
N ASP A 64 -25.34 0.27 -2.75
CA ASP A 64 -25.57 1.33 -3.74
C ASP A 64 -24.67 2.56 -3.53
N THR A 65 -23.69 2.42 -2.61
CA THR A 65 -22.65 3.43 -2.35
C THR A 65 -21.29 2.77 -2.37
N PHE A 66 -20.43 3.16 -3.28
CA PHE A 66 -19.11 2.56 -3.48
C PHE A 66 -17.99 3.49 -3.06
N LEU A 67 -16.91 2.89 -2.55
CA LEU A 67 -15.72 3.56 -2.08
C LEU A 67 -14.50 3.06 -2.85
N ALA A 68 -13.67 3.97 -3.32
CA ALA A 68 -12.42 3.63 -3.99
C ALA A 68 -11.27 4.56 -3.52
N PRO A 69 -10.26 4.02 -2.84
CA PRO A 69 -10.15 2.67 -2.30
C PRO A 69 -11.13 2.41 -1.15
N SER A 70 -11.44 1.14 -0.90
CA SER A 70 -12.29 0.70 0.22
C SER A 70 -11.52 0.35 1.50
N SER A 71 -10.22 0.62 1.51
CA SER A 71 -9.34 0.61 2.68
C SER A 71 -8.25 1.67 2.51
N VAL A 72 -7.65 2.11 3.61
CA VAL A 72 -6.62 3.15 3.61
C VAL A 72 -5.37 2.63 4.29
N THR A 73 -4.21 2.78 3.66
CA THR A 73 -2.92 2.59 4.31
C THR A 73 -2.14 3.90 4.30
N PHE A 74 -1.59 4.27 5.45
CA PHE A 74 -0.69 5.42 5.54
C PHE A 74 0.78 4.99 5.49
N GLY A 75 1.02 3.66 5.42
CA GLY A 75 2.38 3.08 5.34
C GLY A 75 3.17 3.30 6.62
N MET A 76 4.47 3.59 6.47
CA MET A 76 5.32 3.92 7.62
C MET A 76 5.04 5.36 8.06
N ALA A 77 4.83 5.55 9.36
CA ALA A 77 4.42 6.81 9.94
C ALA A 77 5.35 7.25 11.08
N ASN A 78 5.49 8.56 11.27
CA ASN A 78 6.32 9.18 12.28
C ASN A 78 5.51 10.23 13.05
N ASN A 79 5.89 10.49 14.29
CA ASN A 79 5.35 11.60 15.07
C ASN A 79 5.57 12.96 14.40
N GLY A 80 4.70 13.91 14.69
CA GLY A 80 4.78 15.29 14.21
C GLY A 80 4.52 15.44 12.71
N ARG A 81 3.92 14.43 12.06
CA ARG A 81 3.60 14.47 10.62
C ARG A 81 2.12 14.26 10.35
N MET A 82 1.67 14.85 9.26
CA MET A 82 0.35 14.69 8.71
C MET A 82 0.38 13.78 7.46
N TYR A 83 -0.53 12.83 7.42
CA TYR A 83 -0.67 11.85 6.35
C TYR A 83 -2.01 12.04 5.66
N ASN A 84 -2.01 12.01 4.34
CA ASN A 84 -3.20 12.24 3.53
C ASN A 84 -3.55 10.98 2.74
N ALA A 85 -4.83 10.67 2.67
CA ALA A 85 -5.39 9.67 1.78
C ALA A 85 -6.60 10.24 1.05
N ASN A 86 -6.82 9.76 -0.16
CA ASN A 86 -7.98 10.16 -0.96
C ASN A 86 -8.94 8.98 -1.09
N ILE A 87 -10.21 9.21 -0.86
CA ILE A 87 -11.29 8.24 -1.05
C ILE A 87 -12.31 8.85 -2.00
N VAL A 88 -12.65 8.15 -3.06
CA VAL A 88 -13.78 8.51 -3.93
C VAL A 88 -15.02 7.80 -3.43
N VAL A 89 -16.07 8.55 -3.15
CA VAL A 89 -17.40 8.02 -2.80
C VAL A 89 -18.32 8.19 -4.00
N GLU A 90 -18.97 7.11 -4.44
CA GLU A 90 -19.96 7.10 -5.52
C GLU A 90 -21.34 6.74 -4.97
N ASN A 91 -22.34 7.59 -5.18
CA ASN A 91 -23.74 7.25 -4.95
C ASN A 91 -24.35 6.69 -6.25
N ARG A 92 -24.54 5.39 -6.34
CA ARG A 92 -25.13 4.76 -7.54
C ARG A 92 -26.63 4.62 -7.49
N SER A 93 -27.27 5.02 -6.41
CA SER A 93 -28.75 5.04 -6.34
C SER A 93 -29.29 6.18 -7.24
N SER A 94 -30.57 6.13 -7.54
CA SER A 94 -31.27 7.22 -8.21
C SER A 94 -31.61 8.40 -7.31
N ARG A 95 -31.36 8.28 -6.00
CA ARG A 95 -31.77 9.27 -4.99
C ARG A 95 -30.57 10.05 -4.46
N LYS A 96 -30.82 11.29 -4.09
CA LYS A 96 -29.90 12.12 -3.31
C LYS A 96 -29.64 11.50 -1.96
N LYS A 97 -28.36 11.42 -1.55
CA LYS A 97 -27.91 10.90 -0.26
C LYS A 97 -27.04 11.90 0.45
N ARG A 98 -27.18 11.97 1.77
CA ARG A 98 -26.32 12.74 2.65
C ARG A 98 -25.45 11.79 3.47
N TYR A 99 -24.17 12.06 3.52
CA TYR A 99 -23.19 11.27 4.22
C TYR A 99 -22.43 12.10 5.25
N TYR A 100 -21.93 11.43 6.28
CA TYR A 100 -21.00 12.02 7.24
C TYR A 100 -20.07 10.95 7.78
N PHE A 101 -18.84 11.35 8.13
CA PHE A 101 -17.91 10.48 8.84
C PHE A 101 -18.20 10.54 10.34
N SER A 102 -18.18 9.37 11.00
CA SER A 102 -17.98 9.31 12.44
C SER A 102 -16.47 9.34 12.71
N ILE A 103 -16.07 10.15 13.67
CA ILE A 103 -14.69 10.19 14.12
C ILE A 103 -14.40 8.89 14.87
N PRO A 104 -13.32 8.15 14.51
CA PRO A 104 -12.90 6.97 15.25
C PRO A 104 -12.66 7.29 16.72
N HIS A 105 -12.62 6.26 17.56
CA HIS A 105 -12.25 6.45 18.97
C HIS A 105 -10.93 7.23 19.05
N LYS A 106 -10.95 8.31 19.83
CA LYS A 106 -9.85 9.29 19.88
C LYS A 106 -8.70 8.71 20.69
N GLU A 107 -7.72 8.13 20.03
CA GLU A 107 -6.43 7.88 20.64
C GLU A 107 -5.72 9.23 20.87
N ARG A 108 -5.00 9.37 21.98
CA ARG A 108 -4.40 10.66 22.38
C ARG A 108 -3.34 11.18 21.40
N PHE A 109 -2.79 10.28 20.59
CA PHE A 109 -1.73 10.58 19.63
C PHE A 109 -2.23 10.69 18.18
N MET A 110 -3.54 10.44 17.91
CA MET A 110 -4.14 10.52 16.59
C MET A 110 -5.16 11.65 16.50
N THR A 111 -4.99 12.52 15.53
CA THR A 111 -5.98 13.55 15.19
C THR A 111 -6.44 13.35 13.75
N TRP A 112 -7.73 13.09 13.59
CA TRP A 112 -8.37 12.90 12.28
C TRP A 112 -8.97 14.21 11.79
N LYS A 113 -8.66 14.59 10.54
CA LYS A 113 -9.34 15.65 9.81
C LYS A 113 -10.14 15.00 8.68
N LEU A 114 -11.44 14.89 8.89
CA LEU A 114 -12.39 14.21 7.99
C LEU A 114 -13.44 15.23 7.51
N PRO A 115 -13.97 15.06 6.26
CA PRO A 115 -15.12 15.83 5.83
C PRO A 115 -16.31 15.59 6.76
N LEU A 116 -16.83 16.65 7.39
CA LEU A 116 -17.91 16.54 8.39
C LEU A 116 -19.18 15.96 7.78
N ALA A 117 -19.65 16.53 6.67
CA ALA A 117 -20.79 16.04 5.94
C ALA A 117 -20.73 16.45 4.47
N PHE A 118 -21.33 15.67 3.60
CA PHE A 118 -21.48 15.98 2.18
C PHE A 118 -22.71 15.31 1.59
N VAL A 119 -23.12 15.80 0.43
CA VAL A 119 -24.28 15.32 -0.31
C VAL A 119 -23.82 14.84 -1.67
N LEU A 120 -24.41 13.74 -2.15
CA LEU A 120 -24.26 13.25 -3.52
C LEU A 120 -25.63 13.04 -4.13
N GLU A 121 -25.85 13.62 -5.29
CA GLU A 121 -27.01 13.29 -6.14
C GLU A 121 -26.88 11.85 -6.66
N GLY A 122 -27.98 11.30 -7.21
CA GLY A 122 -27.96 9.98 -7.83
C GLY A 122 -26.92 9.93 -8.98
N GLY A 123 -26.07 8.91 -8.99
CA GLY A 123 -24.97 8.72 -9.94
C GLY A 123 -23.74 9.58 -9.72
N GLN A 124 -23.74 10.49 -8.73
CA GLN A 124 -22.63 11.41 -8.49
C GLN A 124 -21.47 10.73 -7.73
N LYS A 125 -20.23 11.19 -8.06
CA LYS A 125 -19.00 10.83 -7.37
C LYS A 125 -18.35 12.06 -6.73
N LYS A 126 -17.69 11.86 -5.60
CA LYS A 126 -16.89 12.90 -4.95
C LYS A 126 -15.60 12.34 -4.40
N LYS A 127 -14.49 13.00 -4.71
CA LYS A 127 -13.20 12.73 -4.10
C LYS A 127 -13.12 13.47 -2.78
N LEU A 128 -12.79 12.76 -1.73
CA LEU A 128 -12.65 13.26 -0.37
C LEU A 128 -11.22 13.05 0.09
N GLU A 129 -10.67 14.02 0.78
CA GLU A 129 -9.39 13.90 1.45
C GLU A 129 -9.61 13.53 2.90
N VAL A 130 -8.89 12.51 3.36
CA VAL A 130 -8.83 12.04 4.74
C VAL A 130 -7.44 12.32 5.25
N GLN A 131 -7.31 13.03 6.35
CA GLN A 131 -6.02 13.38 6.93
C GLN A 131 -5.89 12.78 8.33
N LEU A 132 -4.71 12.22 8.60
CA LEU A 132 -4.30 11.71 9.90
C LEU A 132 -3.06 12.49 10.35
N GLU A 133 -3.14 13.15 11.49
CA GLU A 133 -2.02 13.80 12.15
C GLU A 133 -1.61 12.97 13.37
N LEU A 134 -0.33 12.65 13.46
CA LEU A 134 0.24 11.89 14.57
C LEU A 134 1.08 12.80 15.44
N ASP A 135 0.79 12.83 16.76
CA ASP A 135 1.52 13.62 17.73
C ASP A 135 1.65 12.85 19.04
N ASN A 136 2.80 12.97 19.70
CA ASN A 136 3.08 12.39 21.02
C ASN A 136 2.82 10.87 21.15
N TRP A 137 2.95 10.12 20.05
CA TRP A 137 2.91 8.66 20.13
C TRP A 137 4.06 8.15 21.01
N LYS A 138 3.70 7.40 22.03
CA LYS A 138 4.64 6.72 22.93
C LYS A 138 4.48 5.23 22.72
N GLU A 139 5.53 4.59 22.35
CA GLU A 139 5.60 3.18 21.94
C GLU A 139 4.75 2.23 22.77
N LYS A 140 3.72 1.65 22.13
CA LYS A 140 3.03 0.45 22.62
C LYS A 140 2.80 -0.58 21.52
N SER A 141 2.73 -0.17 20.27
CA SER A 141 2.48 -1.04 19.14
C SER A 141 3.28 -0.59 17.92
N GLU A 142 3.72 -1.54 17.11
CA GLU A 142 4.40 -1.27 15.84
C GLU A 142 3.39 -1.02 14.71
N LEU A 143 2.18 -1.57 14.87
CA LEU A 143 1.08 -1.44 13.93
C LEU A 143 -0.10 -0.78 14.63
N GLU A 144 -0.62 0.25 14.02
CA GLU A 144 -1.85 0.92 14.43
C GLU A 144 -2.90 0.75 13.35
N ASP A 145 -4.10 0.35 13.74
CA ASP A 145 -5.17 0.04 12.82
C ASP A 145 -6.55 0.37 13.39
N GLY A 146 -7.55 0.35 12.54
CA GLY A 146 -8.92 0.56 12.93
C GLY A 146 -9.85 0.81 11.76
N TYR A 147 -10.99 1.43 12.01
CA TYR A 147 -12.02 1.71 11.02
C TYR A 147 -12.42 3.18 10.99
N LEU A 148 -12.49 3.77 9.81
CA LEU A 148 -13.28 4.96 9.55
C LEU A 148 -14.71 4.53 9.23
N TYR A 149 -15.68 5.30 9.69
CA TYR A 149 -17.10 5.00 9.51
C TYR A 149 -17.77 6.07 8.66
N LEU A 150 -18.24 5.67 7.48
CA LEU A 150 -19.09 6.52 6.63
C LEU A 150 -20.56 6.16 6.84
N ASN A 151 -21.31 7.09 7.41
CA ASN A 151 -22.70 6.97 7.73
C ASN A 151 -23.59 7.57 6.62
N GLU A 152 -24.75 6.99 6.36
CA GLU A 152 -25.80 7.55 5.51
C GLU A 152 -26.89 8.17 6.40
N ALA A 153 -27.10 9.49 6.28
CA ALA A 153 -28.06 10.20 7.12
C ALA A 153 -29.49 9.70 6.87
N GLY A 154 -30.22 9.51 7.96
CA GLY A 154 -31.59 9.02 7.93
C GLY A 154 -31.73 7.50 7.71
N LYS A 155 -30.61 6.77 7.70
CA LYS A 155 -30.58 5.31 7.64
C LYS A 155 -29.59 4.74 8.67
N ASN A 156 -29.92 3.57 9.19
CA ASN A 156 -29.00 2.83 10.04
C ASN A 156 -28.03 2.00 9.18
N LYS A 157 -27.33 2.67 8.25
CA LYS A 157 -26.34 2.04 7.37
C LYS A 157 -24.98 2.72 7.52
N VAL A 158 -24.02 1.96 8.03
CA VAL A 158 -22.66 2.38 8.31
C VAL A 158 -21.72 1.57 7.44
N ARG A 159 -20.85 2.24 6.70
CA ARG A 159 -19.80 1.62 5.88
C ARG A 159 -18.48 1.76 6.58
N LYS A 160 -17.83 0.64 6.82
CA LYS A 160 -16.52 0.58 7.47
C LYS A 160 -15.41 0.65 6.41
N ILE A 161 -14.41 1.43 6.69
CA ILE A 161 -13.22 1.60 5.86
C ILE A 161 -12.02 1.25 6.74
N PRO A 162 -11.42 0.07 6.60
CA PRO A 162 -10.23 -0.29 7.37
C PRO A 162 -9.09 0.68 7.08
N TYR A 163 -8.38 1.09 8.11
CA TYR A 163 -7.11 1.79 7.96
C TYR A 163 -6.00 1.08 8.73
N ILE A 164 -4.76 1.26 8.28
CA ILE A 164 -3.57 0.75 8.94
C ILE A 164 -2.38 1.67 8.65
N PHE A 165 -1.49 1.79 9.64
CA PHE A 165 -0.15 2.32 9.47
C PHE A 165 0.82 1.63 10.43
N ALA A 166 2.11 1.66 10.08
CA ALA A 166 3.17 1.16 10.95
C ALA A 166 3.97 2.34 11.47
N MET A 167 4.32 2.31 12.77
CA MET A 167 5.26 3.29 13.33
C MET A 167 6.68 2.85 13.02
N THR A 168 7.51 3.79 12.59
CA THR A 168 8.90 3.51 12.25
C THR A 168 9.72 3.21 13.49
N LYS A 169 10.48 2.12 13.44
CA LYS A 169 11.59 1.93 14.37
C LYS A 169 12.84 2.68 13.88
N PRO A 170 13.70 3.14 14.79
CA PRO A 170 14.95 3.80 14.40
C PRO A 170 15.88 2.93 13.53
N ASP A 171 15.76 1.61 13.64
CA ASP A 171 16.57 0.60 12.97
C ASP A 171 15.89 -0.04 11.74
N TYR A 172 14.72 0.46 11.32
CA TYR A 172 14.07 -0.08 10.13
C TYR A 172 14.95 0.18 8.89
N PRO A 173 15.21 -0.84 8.04
CA PRO A 173 16.10 -0.68 6.91
C PRO A 173 15.61 0.38 5.93
N ILE A 174 16.52 1.25 5.49
CA ILE A 174 16.20 2.30 4.50
C ILE A 174 16.09 1.76 3.08
N ALA A 175 16.56 0.52 2.86
CA ALA A 175 16.44 -0.18 1.58
C ALA A 175 16.42 -1.70 1.80
N GLU A 176 15.69 -2.41 0.97
CA GLU A 176 15.57 -3.88 1.00
C GLU A 176 15.54 -4.45 -0.42
N GLY A 177 16.14 -5.63 -0.56
CA GLY A 177 16.08 -6.45 -1.76
C GLY A 177 16.66 -5.76 -3.00
N VAL A 178 17.71 -6.33 -3.56
CA VAL A 178 18.22 -5.93 -4.87
C VAL A 178 17.97 -7.08 -5.83
N GLU A 179 17.15 -6.82 -6.84
CA GLU A 179 16.89 -7.77 -7.90
C GLU A 179 17.49 -7.27 -9.20
N VAL A 180 18.09 -8.16 -9.94
CA VAL A 180 18.68 -7.86 -11.24
C VAL A 180 18.12 -8.83 -12.27
N VAL A 181 17.51 -8.29 -13.30
CA VAL A 181 16.97 -9.04 -14.42
C VAL A 181 17.77 -8.67 -15.68
N GLN A 182 18.37 -9.67 -16.28
CA GLN A 182 19.12 -9.53 -17.54
C GLN A 182 18.55 -10.54 -18.54
N GLU A 183 18.29 -10.10 -19.75
CA GLU A 183 18.00 -11.00 -20.87
C GLU A 183 19.28 -11.68 -21.36
N LYS A 184 19.22 -12.99 -21.63
CA LYS A 184 20.40 -13.77 -22.08
C LYS A 184 20.93 -13.19 -23.38
N GLY A 185 22.24 -12.89 -23.42
CA GLY A 185 22.90 -12.31 -24.58
C GLY A 185 22.73 -10.79 -24.73
N ASP A 186 21.96 -10.14 -23.86
CA ASP A 186 21.80 -8.68 -23.88
C ASP A 186 22.78 -8.00 -22.91
N ARG A 187 23.31 -6.85 -23.31
CA ARG A 187 24.08 -5.96 -22.43
C ARG A 187 23.18 -5.08 -21.54
N LYS A 188 21.85 -5.15 -21.73
CA LYS A 188 20.87 -4.40 -20.94
C LYS A 188 20.40 -5.21 -19.75
N MET A 189 20.26 -4.54 -18.61
CA MET A 189 19.66 -5.14 -17.42
C MET A 189 18.73 -4.14 -16.74
N GLU A 190 17.74 -4.67 -16.03
CA GLU A 190 16.90 -3.89 -15.10
C GLU A 190 17.32 -4.24 -13.69
N ILE A 191 17.67 -3.22 -12.90
CA ILE A 191 17.98 -3.35 -11.48
C ILE A 191 16.83 -2.74 -10.69
N SER A 192 16.34 -3.45 -9.68
CA SER A 192 15.31 -2.94 -8.78
C SER A 192 15.73 -3.03 -7.32
N VAL A 193 15.28 -2.05 -6.53
CA VAL A 193 15.48 -1.99 -5.07
C VAL A 193 14.24 -1.38 -4.42
N TYR A 194 13.81 -1.94 -3.29
CA TYR A 194 12.70 -1.39 -2.52
C TYR A 194 13.20 -0.37 -1.51
N LEU A 195 12.57 0.81 -1.50
CA LEU A 195 12.91 1.98 -0.68
C LEU A 195 11.70 2.36 0.19
N PRO A 196 11.58 1.88 1.42
CA PRO A 196 10.42 2.13 2.30
C PRO A 196 10.16 3.61 2.53
N PHE A 197 11.21 4.44 2.56
CA PHE A 197 11.12 5.88 2.86
C PHE A 197 11.55 6.76 1.68
N GLY A 198 11.84 6.17 0.52
CA GLY A 198 12.59 6.84 -0.55
C GLY A 198 14.08 6.94 -0.22
N ALA A 199 14.84 7.67 -1.01
CA ALA A 199 16.26 7.87 -0.82
C ALA A 199 16.71 9.25 -1.31
N ASP A 200 17.76 9.80 -0.66
CA ASP A 200 18.41 11.01 -1.12
C ASP A 200 19.26 10.68 -2.35
N SER A 201 19.95 9.52 -2.32
CA SER A 201 20.65 8.96 -3.48
C SER A 201 20.64 7.43 -3.45
N VAL A 202 20.64 6.84 -4.64
CA VAL A 202 20.83 5.40 -4.88
C VAL A 202 21.89 5.26 -5.97
N ARG A 203 22.98 4.55 -5.66
CA ARG A 203 24.08 4.29 -6.60
C ARG A 203 24.20 2.80 -6.85
N PHE A 204 24.24 2.40 -8.10
CA PHE A 204 24.51 1.03 -8.54
C PHE A 204 25.90 0.94 -9.14
N THR A 205 26.72 0.04 -8.59
CA THR A 205 28.11 -0.15 -8.96
C THR A 205 28.38 -1.59 -9.30
N LEU A 206 29.16 -1.84 -10.34
CA LEU A 206 29.55 -3.16 -10.79
C LEU A 206 30.90 -3.56 -10.20
N TYR A 207 30.95 -4.76 -9.63
CA TYR A 207 32.17 -5.39 -9.13
C TYR A 207 32.39 -6.73 -9.82
N ASN A 208 33.66 -7.13 -9.94
CA ASN A 208 33.97 -8.51 -10.28
C ASN A 208 33.68 -9.40 -9.08
N ALA A 209 32.91 -10.47 -9.27
CA ALA A 209 32.43 -11.31 -8.16
C ALA A 209 33.53 -12.16 -7.52
N ASP A 210 34.57 -12.55 -8.31
CA ASP A 210 35.66 -13.40 -7.82
C ASP A 210 36.72 -12.60 -7.08
N SER A 211 37.15 -11.47 -7.65
CA SER A 211 38.21 -10.65 -7.11
C SER A 211 37.75 -9.53 -6.18
N LEU A 212 36.42 -9.26 -6.15
CA LEU A 212 35.81 -8.14 -5.44
C LEU A 212 36.33 -6.76 -5.85
N LEU A 213 36.94 -6.67 -7.05
CA LEU A 213 37.45 -5.40 -7.57
C LEU A 213 36.34 -4.58 -8.18
N TYR A 214 36.37 -3.29 -7.89
CA TYR A 214 35.52 -2.28 -8.53
C TYR A 214 35.78 -2.28 -10.05
N ILE A 215 34.72 -2.24 -10.82
CA ILE A 215 34.76 -2.15 -12.27
C ILE A 215 34.29 -0.75 -12.71
N THR A 216 33.06 -0.40 -12.41
CA THR A 216 32.49 0.90 -12.81
C THR A 216 31.20 1.22 -12.05
N ASP A 217 30.89 2.50 -11.96
CA ASP A 217 29.55 2.95 -11.58
C ASP A 217 28.62 2.79 -12.79
N LEU A 218 27.44 2.20 -12.55
CA LEU A 218 26.43 2.00 -13.58
C LEU A 218 25.51 3.21 -13.69
N VAL A 219 24.93 3.62 -12.56
CA VAL A 219 24.03 4.77 -12.48
C VAL A 219 23.88 5.26 -11.04
N GLU A 220 23.71 6.57 -10.89
CA GLU A 220 23.29 7.21 -9.64
C GLU A 220 21.96 7.95 -9.86
N VAL A 221 20.98 7.73 -8.97
CA VAL A 221 19.67 8.39 -9.00
C VAL A 221 19.48 9.15 -7.70
N LYS A 222 19.11 10.44 -7.79
CA LYS A 222 18.91 11.32 -6.63
C LYS A 222 17.44 11.66 -6.43
N GLY A 223 17.06 11.92 -5.17
CA GLY A 223 15.71 12.34 -4.79
C GLY A 223 14.63 11.29 -5.10
N VAL A 224 14.92 10.03 -4.79
CA VAL A 224 14.05 8.90 -5.11
C VAL A 224 12.85 8.85 -4.16
N LYS A 225 11.65 8.74 -4.70
CA LYS A 225 10.43 8.57 -3.92
C LYS A 225 10.34 7.17 -3.31
N ARG A 226 9.55 7.04 -2.25
CA ARG A 226 9.26 5.73 -1.63
C ARG A 226 8.64 4.75 -2.64
N GLY A 227 8.99 3.47 -2.52
CA GLY A 227 8.51 2.39 -3.38
C GLY A 227 9.65 1.61 -4.03
N VAL A 228 9.36 0.89 -5.10
CA VAL A 228 10.36 0.17 -5.88
C VAL A 228 10.98 1.11 -6.90
N LEU A 229 12.29 1.35 -6.76
CA LEU A 229 13.08 1.98 -7.81
C LEU A 229 13.46 0.92 -8.84
N LYS A 230 13.18 1.17 -10.11
CA LYS A 230 13.61 0.36 -11.25
C LYS A 230 14.49 1.18 -12.16
N GLN A 231 15.67 0.67 -12.48
CA GLN A 231 16.62 1.32 -13.38
C GLN A 231 17.08 0.37 -14.48
N LYS A 232 16.94 0.82 -15.72
CA LYS A 232 17.52 0.15 -16.87
C LYS A 232 18.92 0.71 -17.10
N VAL A 233 19.90 -0.17 -17.18
CA VAL A 233 21.31 0.18 -17.38
C VAL A 233 21.92 -0.66 -18.48
N ASP A 234 22.82 -0.06 -19.23
CA ASP A 234 23.63 -0.72 -20.25
C ASP A 234 25.00 -1.03 -19.67
N LEU A 235 25.47 -2.26 -19.87
CA LEU A 235 26.82 -2.64 -19.48
C LEU A 235 27.83 -2.01 -20.42
N PRO A 236 28.96 -1.48 -19.90
CA PRO A 236 30.04 -0.95 -20.73
C PRO A 236 30.57 -1.99 -21.75
N GLU A 237 30.98 -1.52 -22.92
CA GLU A 237 31.41 -2.39 -24.03
C GLU A 237 32.64 -3.23 -23.70
N ASN A 238 33.52 -2.73 -22.81
CA ASN A 238 34.74 -3.38 -22.40
C ASN A 238 34.61 -4.46 -21.33
N ILE A 239 33.37 -4.77 -20.88
CA ILE A 239 33.14 -5.82 -19.92
C ILE A 239 33.22 -7.19 -20.60
N LEU A 240 34.09 -8.05 -20.04
CA LEU A 240 34.29 -9.43 -20.52
C LEU A 240 33.24 -10.39 -19.94
N SER A 241 33.14 -11.57 -20.57
CA SER A 241 32.33 -12.66 -20.02
C SER A 241 32.93 -13.12 -18.68
N ASN A 242 32.21 -12.88 -17.58
CA ASN A 242 32.63 -13.27 -16.24
C ASN A 242 31.43 -13.22 -15.27
N TYR A 243 31.69 -13.51 -13.99
CA TYR A 243 30.75 -13.33 -12.90
C TYR A 243 30.91 -11.94 -12.28
N TYR A 244 29.78 -11.27 -12.08
CA TYR A 244 29.74 -9.91 -11.54
C TYR A 244 28.73 -9.81 -10.41
N GLU A 245 28.97 -8.84 -9.53
CA GLU A 245 28.09 -8.48 -8.42
C GLU A 245 27.70 -7.00 -8.56
N ILE A 246 26.42 -6.70 -8.37
CA ILE A 246 25.94 -5.33 -8.28
C ILE A 246 25.86 -4.94 -6.81
N VAL A 247 26.62 -3.94 -6.46
CA VAL A 247 26.58 -3.29 -5.16
C VAL A 247 25.69 -2.07 -5.26
N THR A 248 24.68 -2.00 -4.41
CA THR A 248 23.72 -0.90 -4.36
C THR A 248 23.94 -0.12 -3.08
N GLU A 249 24.39 1.11 -3.20
CA GLU A 249 24.49 2.04 -2.08
C GLU A 249 23.25 2.92 -2.02
N VAL A 250 22.60 2.97 -0.86
CA VAL A 250 21.42 3.81 -0.61
C VAL A 250 21.73 4.76 0.51
N GLU A 251 21.51 6.04 0.28
CA GLU A 251 21.68 7.09 1.28
C GLU A 251 20.35 7.78 1.57
N LYS A 252 20.02 7.94 2.86
CA LYS A 252 18.83 8.62 3.33
C LYS A 252 19.06 9.25 4.71
N ASP A 253 18.78 10.56 4.84
CA ASP A 253 18.89 11.29 6.12
C ASP A 253 20.23 11.02 6.85
N HIS A 254 21.35 11.06 6.14
CA HIS A 254 22.73 10.75 6.61
C HIS A 254 22.98 9.29 7.00
N GLN A 255 22.02 8.39 6.79
CA GLN A 255 22.25 6.95 6.91
C GLN A 255 22.65 6.37 5.56
N LYS A 256 23.57 5.43 5.57
CA LYS A 256 24.04 4.73 4.37
C LYS A 256 23.88 3.22 4.57
N VAL A 257 23.28 2.57 3.60
CA VAL A 257 23.15 1.11 3.53
C VAL A 257 23.76 0.62 2.21
N VAL A 258 24.44 -0.50 2.28
CA VAL A 258 25.03 -1.18 1.12
C VAL A 258 24.36 -2.54 0.99
N LEU A 259 23.73 -2.76 -0.13
CA LEU A 259 23.08 -4.03 -0.49
C LEU A 259 23.82 -4.66 -1.66
N LYS A 260 23.71 -5.99 -1.74
CA LYS A 260 24.24 -6.77 -2.85
C LYS A 260 23.11 -7.61 -3.45
N ASN A 261 23.17 -7.88 -4.74
CA ASN A 261 22.23 -8.83 -5.34
C ASN A 261 22.51 -10.26 -4.83
N THR A 262 21.47 -11.04 -4.70
CA THR A 262 21.53 -12.40 -4.13
C THR A 262 22.18 -13.44 -5.05
N ASN A 263 22.22 -13.19 -6.33
CA ASN A 263 22.79 -14.08 -7.34
C ASN A 263 23.87 -13.37 -8.15
N TYR A 264 25.00 -14.03 -8.36
CA TYR A 264 26.01 -13.52 -9.27
C TYR A 264 25.49 -13.50 -10.70
N LEU A 265 25.77 -12.39 -11.38
CA LEU A 265 25.42 -12.22 -12.78
C LEU A 265 26.50 -12.86 -13.64
N LYS A 266 26.10 -13.86 -14.44
CA LYS A 266 27.00 -14.44 -15.44
C LYS A 266 26.73 -13.77 -16.78
N PHE A 267 27.61 -12.87 -17.18
CA PHE A 267 27.56 -12.33 -18.54
C PHE A 267 28.23 -13.31 -19.50
N GLN A 268 27.48 -13.81 -20.45
CA GLN A 268 27.98 -14.53 -21.61
C GLN A 268 27.76 -13.60 -22.80
N LEU A 269 28.86 -13.02 -23.27
CA LEU A 269 28.88 -12.33 -24.55
C LEU A 269 29.10 -13.38 -25.64
N GLU A 270 28.20 -13.45 -26.61
CA GLU A 270 28.38 -14.25 -27.82
C GLU A 270 29.49 -13.66 -28.70
#